data_68b2082f09d32be6fd0f2a53dddbcf42
#
_entry.id   68b2082f09d32be6fd0f2a53dddbcf42
#
_cell.length_a   1.000
_cell.length_b   1.000
_cell.length_c   1.000
_cell.angle_alpha   90.00
_cell.angle_beta   90.00
_cell.angle_gamma   90.00
#
_symmetry.space_group_name_H-M   'P 1'
#
loop_
_entity.id
_entity.type
_entity.pdbx_description
1 polymer ?
#
loop_
_entity_poly.entity_id
_entity_poly.type
_entity_poly.pdbx_seq_one_letter_code
_entity_poly.pdbx_strand_id
1 'polypeptide(L)'
;MAGDFGGVTLNEKKTIFDVFFREKPAMMLVELKNASSNVYASVLAKQIDCTYSHVVKILQEMQKAELINFKKEGRLKLLELTKKGQEIASNIESIRTRL
;
A
#
# COMPACT_ATOMS: atom_id res chain seq x y z
N MET A 1 18.83 -19.14 8.20
CA MET A 1 18.16 -19.16 8.16
C MET A 1 17.25 -18.43 7.46
N ALA A 2 16.88 -17.59 7.88
CA ALA A 2 15.85 -16.91 7.26
C ALA A 2 16.16 -16.52 5.85
N GLY A 3 17.35 -16.32 5.55
CA GLY A 3 17.67 -15.88 4.25
C GLY A 3 17.38 -16.86 3.17
N ASP A 4 17.22 -18.07 3.54
CA ASP A 4 17.06 -19.02 2.57
C ASP A 4 15.85 -18.93 1.78
N PHE A 5 14.73 -18.82 2.44
CA PHE A 5 13.54 -18.84 1.67
C PHE A 5 13.42 -17.61 0.84
N GLY A 6 14.02 -16.57 1.28
CA GLY A 6 13.88 -15.32 0.58
C GLY A 6 14.52 -15.31 -0.76
N GLY A 7 15.50 -16.12 -0.95
CA GLY A 7 16.18 -16.02 -2.19
C GLY A 7 15.61 -16.83 -3.28
N VAL A 8 14.72 -17.64 -2.95
CA VAL A 8 14.38 -18.50 -3.89
C VAL A 8 13.31 -18.12 -4.74
N THR A 9 12.78 -18.74 -5.27
CA THR A 9 11.71 -18.77 -6.13
C THR A 9 10.74 -17.68 -6.02
N LEU A 10 11.02 -16.72 -5.25
CA LEU A 10 10.08 -15.68 -4.98
C LEU A 10 10.27 -14.47 -5.83
N ASN A 11 11.12 -14.54 -6.84
CA ASN A 11 11.39 -13.37 -7.65
C ASN A 11 10.16 -12.74 -8.22
N GLU A 12 9.24 -13.52 -8.67
CA GLU A 12 8.06 -12.98 -9.30
C GLU A 12 7.07 -12.43 -8.32
N LYS A 13 7.01 -13.01 -7.14
CA LYS A 13 6.10 -12.54 -6.13
C LYS A 13 6.76 -11.56 -5.20
N LYS A 14 8.06 -11.46 -5.31
CA LYS A 14 8.84 -10.62 -4.42
C LYS A 14 8.41 -9.17 -4.47
N THR A 15 8.01 -8.69 -5.63
CA THR A 15 7.63 -7.30 -5.78
C THR A 15 6.51 -6.95 -4.83
N ILE A 16 5.46 -7.72 -4.82
CA ILE A 16 4.31 -7.45 -3.98
C ILE A 16 4.65 -7.66 -2.51
N PHE A 17 5.36 -8.74 -2.22
CA PHE A 17 5.74 -9.02 -0.85
C PHE A 17 6.60 -7.90 -0.28
N ASP A 18 7.57 -7.40 -1.05
CA ASP A 18 8.40 -6.28 -0.64
C ASP A 18 7.57 -5.03 -0.40
N VAL A 19 6.57 -4.79 -1.23
CA VAL A 19 5.72 -3.63 -1.07
C VAL A 19 5.06 -3.65 0.30
N PHE A 20 4.56 -4.81 0.72
CA PHE A 20 3.88 -4.88 2.00
C PHE A 20 4.79 -4.73 3.18
N PHE A 21 6.01 -5.22 3.07
CA PHE A 21 6.88 -5.26 4.23
C PHE A 21 7.84 -4.10 4.31
N ARG A 22 7.61 -3.08 3.50
CA ARG A 22 8.27 -1.81 3.68
C ARG A 22 7.37 -0.89 4.48
N GLU A 23 7.98 -0.04 5.28
CA GLU A 23 7.22 0.85 6.16
C GLU A 23 6.26 1.74 5.39
N LYS A 24 6.74 2.42 4.35
CA LYS A 24 5.90 3.39 3.67
C LYS A 24 4.74 2.76 2.92
N PRO A 25 4.92 1.70 2.15
CA PRO A 25 3.78 1.05 1.52
C PRO A 25 2.79 0.48 2.53
N ALA A 26 3.27 -0.11 3.61
CA ALA A 26 2.39 -0.64 4.64
C ALA A 26 1.57 0.48 5.27
N MET A 27 2.22 1.61 5.55
CA MET A 27 1.52 2.75 6.13
C MET A 27 0.50 3.36 5.16
N MET A 28 0.78 3.30 3.86
CA MET A 28 -0.22 3.76 2.88
C MET A 28 -1.52 2.99 3.01
N LEU A 29 -1.45 1.68 3.14
CA LEU A 29 -2.65 0.87 3.29
C LEU A 29 -3.37 1.18 4.59
N VAL A 30 -2.63 1.32 5.68
CA VAL A 30 -3.22 1.62 6.97
C VAL A 30 -3.88 2.99 6.96
N GLU A 31 -3.22 3.98 6.36
CA GLU A 31 -3.78 5.31 6.27
C GLU A 31 -5.07 5.34 5.44
N LEU A 32 -5.09 4.59 4.35
CA LEU A 32 -6.29 4.51 3.53
C LEU A 32 -7.43 3.84 4.30
N LYS A 33 -7.12 2.81 5.07
CA LYS A 33 -8.13 2.13 5.85
C LYS A 33 -8.74 3.03 6.90
N ASN A 34 -7.91 3.84 7.55
CA ASN A 34 -8.36 4.67 8.66
C ASN A 34 -8.85 6.05 8.24
N ALA A 35 -8.80 6.35 6.96
CA ALA A 35 -9.23 7.66 6.49
C ALA A 35 -10.74 7.80 6.65
N SER A 36 -11.17 8.95 7.17
CA SER A 36 -12.59 9.22 7.34
C SER A 36 -13.16 9.97 6.15
N SER A 37 -12.33 10.34 5.21
CA SER A 37 -12.78 11.07 4.02
C SER A 37 -11.96 10.60 2.83
N ASN A 38 -12.27 11.16 1.68
CA ASN A 38 -11.58 10.78 0.46
C ASN A 38 -10.09 11.08 0.55
N VAL A 39 -9.28 10.19 0.03
CA VAL A 39 -7.84 10.35 0.04
C VAL A 39 -7.31 10.36 -1.39
N TYR A 40 -6.47 11.33 -1.66
CA TYR A 40 -5.82 11.45 -2.96
C TYR A 40 -4.33 11.19 -2.79
N ALA A 41 -3.66 10.81 -3.87
CA ALA A 41 -2.26 10.45 -3.80
C ALA A 41 -1.40 11.57 -3.23
N SER A 42 -1.71 12.82 -3.57
CA SER A 42 -0.94 13.96 -3.07
C SER A 42 -1.07 14.12 -1.56
N VAL A 43 -2.26 13.86 -1.04
CA VAL A 43 -2.49 13.94 0.40
C VAL A 43 -1.75 12.82 1.11
N LEU A 44 -1.83 11.62 0.55
CA LEU A 44 -1.17 10.47 1.13
C LEU A 44 0.35 10.68 1.17
N ALA A 45 0.91 11.26 0.12
CA ALA A 45 2.35 11.54 0.08
C ALA A 45 2.78 12.44 1.23
N LYS A 46 1.97 13.42 1.57
CA LYS A 46 2.29 14.29 2.69
C LYS A 46 2.18 13.56 4.02
N GLN A 47 1.18 12.73 4.16
CA GLN A 47 0.94 12.04 5.43
C GLN A 47 2.04 11.05 5.77
N ILE A 48 2.61 10.40 4.78
CA ILE A 48 3.64 9.41 5.04
C ILE A 48 5.04 9.92 4.73
N ASP A 49 5.16 11.22 4.45
CA ASP A 49 6.46 11.84 4.20
C ASP A 49 7.21 11.15 3.07
N CYS A 50 6.62 11.17 1.91
CA CYS A 50 7.16 10.49 0.74
C CYS A 50 6.96 11.38 -0.47
N THR A 51 7.82 11.26 -1.47
CA THR A 51 7.65 12.06 -2.67
C THR A 51 6.43 11.57 -3.44
N TYR A 52 5.81 12.48 -4.16
CA TYR A 52 4.61 12.14 -4.92
C TYR A 52 4.90 11.06 -5.97
N SER A 53 6.03 11.17 -6.68
CA SER A 53 6.33 10.19 -7.70
C SER A 53 6.56 8.80 -7.11
N HIS A 54 7.16 8.74 -5.94
CA HIS A 54 7.38 7.46 -5.27
C HIS A 54 6.05 6.86 -4.82
N VAL A 55 5.16 7.69 -4.29
CA VAL A 55 3.84 7.24 -3.88
C VAL A 55 3.06 6.69 -5.07
N VAL A 56 3.07 7.42 -6.19
CA VAL A 56 2.35 6.97 -7.37
C VAL A 56 2.87 5.62 -7.85
N LYS A 57 4.18 5.44 -7.82
CA LYS A 57 4.76 4.18 -8.25
C LYS A 57 4.30 3.02 -7.36
N ILE A 58 4.29 3.23 -6.05
CA ILE A 58 3.83 2.20 -5.13
C ILE A 58 2.35 1.91 -5.34
N LEU A 59 1.55 2.96 -5.51
CA LEU A 59 0.12 2.78 -5.71
C LEU A 59 -0.19 2.03 -7.00
N GLN A 60 0.61 2.23 -8.03
CA GLN A 60 0.43 1.48 -9.26
C GLN A 60 0.68 -0.01 -9.04
N GLU A 61 1.66 -0.35 -8.23
CA GLU A 61 1.92 -1.75 -7.90
C GLU A 61 0.77 -2.33 -7.08
N MET A 62 0.23 -1.55 -6.16
CA MET A 62 -0.91 -2.01 -5.38
C MET A 62 -2.15 -2.21 -6.24
N GLN A 63 -2.33 -1.36 -7.23
CA GLN A 63 -3.45 -1.52 -8.15
C GLN A 63 -3.31 -2.81 -8.95
N LYS A 64 -2.12 -3.11 -9.41
CA LYS A 64 -1.87 -4.35 -10.13
C LYS A 64 -2.18 -5.56 -9.28
N ALA A 65 -1.96 -5.45 -7.98
CA ALA A 65 -2.24 -6.53 -7.04
C ALA A 65 -3.69 -6.54 -6.58
N GLU A 66 -4.50 -5.63 -7.11
CA GLU A 66 -5.92 -5.55 -6.79
C GLU A 66 -6.18 -5.18 -5.33
N LEU A 67 -5.32 -4.37 -4.77
CA LEU A 67 -5.48 -3.91 -3.40
C LEU A 67 -6.16 -2.57 -3.33
N ILE A 68 -6.00 -1.76 -4.35
CA ILE A 68 -6.64 -0.45 -4.43
C ILE A 68 -7.19 -0.23 -5.83
N ASN A 69 -8.10 0.71 -5.92
CA ASN A 69 -8.60 1.21 -7.19
C ASN A 69 -8.43 2.71 -7.23
N PHE A 70 -8.25 3.23 -8.42
CA PHE A 70 -8.26 4.66 -8.64
C PHE A 70 -9.61 5.04 -9.21
N LYS A 71 -10.19 6.09 -8.67
CA LYS A 71 -11.41 6.65 -9.21
C LYS A 71 -11.10 8.07 -9.65
N LYS A 72 -11.28 8.34 -10.92
CA LYS A 72 -10.94 9.64 -11.44
C LYS A 72 -12.03 10.65 -11.10
N GLU A 73 -11.63 11.76 -10.49
CA GLU A 73 -12.53 12.85 -10.19
C GLU A 73 -11.89 14.13 -10.68
N GLY A 74 -12.29 14.57 -11.86
CA GLY A 74 -11.67 15.72 -12.48
C GLY A 74 -10.20 15.43 -12.76
N ARG A 75 -9.33 16.23 -12.18
CA ARG A 75 -7.90 16.04 -12.35
C ARG A 75 -7.28 15.19 -11.26
N LEU A 76 -8.08 14.82 -10.28
CA LEU A 76 -7.58 14.08 -9.13
C LEU A 76 -7.89 12.61 -9.26
N LYS A 77 -7.08 11.80 -8.62
CA LYS A 77 -7.33 10.37 -8.53
C LYS A 77 -7.63 10.03 -7.09
N LEU A 78 -8.88 9.65 -6.86
CA LEU A 78 -9.31 9.22 -5.57
C LEU A 78 -8.86 7.78 -5.35
N LEU A 79 -8.35 7.49 -4.17
CA LEU A 79 -7.86 6.17 -3.84
C LEU A 79 -8.90 5.43 -3.01
N GLU A 80 -9.17 4.19 -3.39
CA GLU A 80 -10.13 3.36 -2.67
C GLU A 80 -9.51 2.00 -2.44
N LEU A 81 -9.62 1.49 -1.22
CA LEU A 81 -9.19 0.13 -0.94
C LEU A 81 -10.22 -0.84 -1.48
N THR A 82 -9.74 -1.92 -2.08
CA THR A 82 -10.62 -3.03 -2.40
C THR A 82 -10.88 -3.81 -1.11
N LYS A 83 -11.79 -4.78 -1.17
CA LYS A 83 -12.03 -5.64 -0.03
C LYS A 83 -10.75 -6.36 0.38
N LYS A 84 -10.01 -6.86 -0.60
CA LYS A 84 -8.73 -7.51 -0.36
C LYS A 84 -7.75 -6.54 0.31
N GLY A 85 -7.71 -5.30 -0.17
CA GLY A 85 -6.84 -4.29 0.41
C GLY A 85 -7.20 -3.97 1.83
N GLN A 86 -8.50 -3.92 2.15
CA GLN A 86 -8.93 -3.66 3.51
C GLN A 86 -8.53 -4.79 4.45
N GLU A 87 -8.66 -6.02 4.01
CA GLU A 87 -8.28 -7.16 4.83
C GLU A 87 -6.78 -7.13 5.13
N ILE A 88 -5.98 -6.84 4.12
CA ILE A 88 -4.54 -6.80 4.31
C ILE A 88 -4.14 -5.62 5.19
N ALA A 89 -4.78 -4.46 5.01
CA ALA A 89 -4.51 -3.31 5.84
C ALA A 89 -4.84 -3.60 7.30
N SER A 90 -5.93 -4.29 7.56
CA SER A 90 -6.30 -4.68 8.92
C SER A 90 -5.26 -5.61 9.53
N ASN A 91 -4.76 -6.55 8.74
CA ASN A 91 -3.74 -7.47 9.23
C ASN A 91 -2.43 -6.75 9.54
N ILE A 92 -2.04 -5.79 8.69
CA ILE A 92 -0.85 -5.01 8.93
C ILE A 92 -1.01 -4.19 10.21
N GLU A 93 -2.16 -3.57 10.38
CA GLU A 93 -2.43 -2.77 11.57
C GLU A 93 -2.37 -3.64 12.84
N SER A 94 -2.91 -4.84 12.76
CA SER A 94 -2.85 -5.77 13.88
C SER A 94 -1.42 -6.14 14.24
N ILE A 95 -0.61 -6.41 13.25
CA ILE A 95 0.79 -6.73 13.47
C ILE A 95 1.48 -5.54 14.13
N ARG A 96 1.24 -4.36 13.59
CA ARG A 96 1.88 -3.15 14.08
C ARG A 96 1.54 -2.86 15.53
N THR A 97 0.28 -3.03 15.91
CA THR A 97 -0.12 -2.74 17.29
C THR A 97 0.37 -3.78 18.29
N ARG A 98 0.70 -4.97 17.80
CA ARG A 98 1.22 -6.00 18.69
C ARG A 98 2.72 -5.89 18.91
N LEU A 99 3.40 -5.18 18.05
CA LEU A 99 4.83 -4.98 18.20
C LEU A 99 5.11 -3.78 19.09
#